data_a96efa7de302ed1a9c84c03d1c776ce9
#
_entry.id   a96efa7de302ed1a9c84c03d1c776ce9
#
_cell.length_a   1.000
_cell.length_b   1.000
_cell.length_c   1.000
_cell.angle_alpha   90.00
_cell.angle_beta   90.00
_cell.angle_gamma   90.00
#
_symmetry.space_group_name_H-M   'P 1'
#
loop_
_entity.id
_entity.type
_entity.pdbx_description
1 polymer ?
#
loop_
_entity_poly.entity_id
_entity_poly.type
_entity_poly.pdbx_seq_one_letter_code
_entity_poly.pdbx_strand_id
1 'polypeptide(L)'
;MIKKSMVMAAGFGTRMRPLTLQIPKPLVQVLGKPLIDYSLDFLADAGVEEAVVNSHYLAELLEAHLSVRTSKPKIIISRENAVLETGGGIKNALKLFDDAPFFVVNSDVICINGKTPALHRLWQAWDDAEMDALLLLHKVEDAVGYEGRGDFFVGDDGVLRRRTQQETAPLVFTGVQIIHPRLFTDSPDGAFSLNVLYNKNLARVGAVVHDGAWLHVGDQTGLTQAENWLKTNKNSQL
;
A
#
# COMPACT_ATOMS: atom_id res chain seq x y z
N MET A 1 12.07 4.55 14.31
CA MET A 1 10.79 4.20 13.69
C MET A 1 10.31 5.35 12.83
N ILE A 2 9.90 5.05 11.60
CA ILE A 2 9.34 6.02 10.64
C ILE A 2 8.06 6.63 11.20
N LYS A 3 7.91 7.97 11.09
CA LYS A 3 6.79 8.74 11.62
C LYS A 3 5.84 9.28 10.54
N LYS A 4 6.27 9.25 9.29
CA LYS A 4 5.51 9.74 8.14
C LYS A 4 5.14 8.61 7.21
N SER A 5 3.98 8.74 6.56
CA SER A 5 3.52 7.76 5.57
C SER A 5 2.79 8.43 4.43
N MET A 6 2.65 7.70 3.31
CA MET A 6 1.73 8.03 2.23
C MET A 6 0.70 6.92 2.07
N VAL A 7 -0.58 7.29 1.91
CA VAL A 7 -1.67 6.39 1.59
C VAL A 7 -2.16 6.68 0.18
N MET A 8 -2.05 5.68 -0.70
CA MET A 8 -2.43 5.80 -2.12
C MET A 8 -3.95 5.65 -2.29
N ALA A 9 -4.64 6.75 -2.61
CA ALA A 9 -6.11 6.80 -2.61
C ALA A 9 -6.75 7.52 -3.81
N ALA A 10 -5.95 7.94 -4.82
CA ALA A 10 -6.43 8.79 -5.94
C ALA A 10 -7.06 8.00 -7.12
N GLY A 11 -7.04 6.65 -7.10
CA GLY A 11 -7.46 5.81 -8.22
C GLY A 11 -8.96 5.82 -8.51
N PHE A 12 -9.36 5.58 -9.77
CA PHE A 12 -10.77 5.52 -10.20
C PHE A 12 -11.57 4.34 -9.64
N GLY A 13 -10.92 3.27 -9.18
CA GLY A 13 -11.61 2.08 -8.67
C GLY A 13 -12.50 1.36 -9.70
N THR A 14 -12.15 1.38 -10.99
CA THR A 14 -13.01 0.92 -12.10
C THR A 14 -13.47 -0.53 -11.98
N ARG A 15 -12.66 -1.42 -11.39
CA ARG A 15 -13.02 -2.84 -11.15
C ARG A 15 -14.13 -3.02 -10.10
N MET A 16 -14.37 -2.01 -9.26
CA MET A 16 -15.40 -2.01 -8.23
C MET A 16 -16.74 -1.43 -8.71
N ARG A 17 -16.86 -1.02 -9.98
CA ARG A 17 -18.14 -0.52 -10.51
C ARG A 17 -19.23 -1.58 -10.43
N PRO A 18 -20.50 -1.21 -10.12
CA PRO A 18 -21.04 0.17 -10.04
C PRO A 18 -20.81 0.89 -8.72
N LEU A 19 -20.31 0.25 -7.64
CA LEU A 19 -20.14 0.88 -6.31
C LEU A 19 -19.34 2.19 -6.40
N THR A 20 -18.25 2.16 -7.15
CA THR A 20 -17.33 3.31 -7.28
C THR A 20 -17.79 4.38 -8.27
N LEU A 21 -19.01 4.32 -8.78
CA LEU A 21 -19.62 5.43 -9.50
C LEU A 21 -20.10 6.56 -8.55
N GLN A 22 -20.39 6.23 -7.30
CA GLN A 22 -20.95 7.15 -6.30
C GLN A 22 -20.03 7.44 -5.14
N ILE A 23 -19.10 6.52 -4.82
CA ILE A 23 -18.13 6.66 -3.73
C ILE A 23 -16.73 6.34 -4.24
N PRO A 24 -15.67 7.03 -3.80
CA PRO A 24 -14.31 6.65 -4.17
C PRO A 24 -13.96 5.30 -3.52
N LYS A 25 -13.14 4.49 -4.21
CA LYS A 25 -12.76 3.14 -3.73
C LYS A 25 -12.26 3.11 -2.28
N PRO A 26 -11.45 4.07 -1.79
CA PRO A 26 -11.01 4.09 -0.40
C PRO A 26 -12.15 4.18 0.63
N LEU A 27 -13.34 4.63 0.23
CA LEU A 27 -14.53 4.70 1.09
C LEU A 27 -15.47 3.48 0.95
N VAL A 28 -15.17 2.51 0.10
CA VAL A 28 -15.89 1.24 0.08
C VAL A 28 -15.74 0.56 1.43
N GLN A 29 -16.87 0.13 1.99
CA GLN A 29 -16.90 -0.46 3.33
C GLN A 29 -16.64 -1.95 3.29
N VAL A 30 -15.84 -2.43 4.22
CA VAL A 30 -15.64 -3.83 4.57
C VAL A 30 -16.11 -4.00 6.00
N LEU A 31 -17.18 -4.76 6.22
CA LEU A 31 -17.84 -4.91 7.53
C LEU A 31 -18.20 -3.57 8.21
N GLY A 32 -18.66 -2.60 7.43
CA GLY A 32 -19.07 -1.29 7.95
C GLY A 32 -17.94 -0.29 8.21
N LYS A 33 -16.66 -0.65 7.93
CA LYS A 33 -15.50 0.23 8.07
C LYS A 33 -14.91 0.55 6.68
N PRO A 34 -14.73 1.83 6.30
CA PRO A 34 -14.08 2.20 5.05
C PRO A 34 -12.68 1.60 4.89
N LEU A 35 -12.32 1.20 3.67
CA LEU A 35 -11.00 0.62 3.36
C LEU A 35 -9.84 1.50 3.83
N ILE A 36 -9.94 2.81 3.61
CA ILE A 36 -8.88 3.73 4.02
C ILE A 36 -8.65 3.74 5.53
N ASP A 37 -9.70 3.53 6.33
CA ASP A 37 -9.58 3.51 7.78
C ASP A 37 -8.83 2.27 8.29
N TYR A 38 -8.88 1.14 7.56
CA TYR A 38 -8.00 0.01 7.85
C TYR A 38 -6.53 0.36 7.65
N SER A 39 -6.20 1.05 6.56
CA SER A 39 -4.84 1.48 6.28
C SER A 39 -4.33 2.52 7.30
N LEU A 40 -5.18 3.47 7.67
CA LEU A 40 -4.83 4.51 8.64
C LEU A 40 -4.66 3.95 10.06
N ASP A 41 -5.51 3.01 10.47
CA ASP A 41 -5.38 2.35 11.78
C ASP A 41 -4.13 1.46 11.82
N PHE A 42 -3.84 0.71 10.75
CA PHE A 42 -2.62 -0.08 10.62
C PHE A 42 -1.34 0.78 10.76
N LEU A 43 -1.34 2.00 10.20
CA LEU A 43 -0.26 2.97 10.34
C LEU A 43 -0.20 3.54 11.78
N ALA A 44 -1.36 3.85 12.37
CA ALA A 44 -1.45 4.36 13.75
C ALA A 44 -0.91 3.36 14.78
N ASP A 45 -1.27 2.08 14.63
CA ASP A 45 -0.82 0.98 15.50
C ASP A 45 0.70 0.80 15.47
N ALA A 46 1.34 1.15 14.34
CA ALA A 46 2.79 1.16 14.21
C ALA A 46 3.45 2.47 14.71
N GLY A 47 2.66 3.42 15.25
CA GLY A 47 3.16 4.68 15.80
C GLY A 47 3.51 5.74 14.74
N VAL A 48 2.94 5.65 13.53
CA VAL A 48 2.99 6.70 12.50
C VAL A 48 2.19 7.91 12.98
N GLU A 49 2.75 9.10 12.83
CA GLU A 49 2.18 10.34 13.35
C GLU A 49 1.47 11.17 12.29
N GLU A 50 1.98 11.13 11.04
CA GLU A 50 1.41 11.86 9.90
C GLU A 50 1.24 10.94 8.69
N ALA A 51 0.10 11.07 8.00
CA ALA A 51 -0.19 10.37 6.75
C ALA A 51 -0.57 11.39 5.66
N VAL A 52 0.21 11.43 4.60
CA VAL A 52 -0.15 12.12 3.37
C VAL A 52 -1.09 11.21 2.59
N VAL A 53 -2.26 11.69 2.22
CA VAL A 53 -3.25 10.94 1.43
C VAL A 53 -3.43 11.66 0.11
N ASN A 54 -3.14 10.97 -1.02
CA ASN A 54 -3.44 11.56 -2.32
C ASN A 54 -4.93 11.39 -2.65
N SER A 55 -5.52 12.42 -3.27
CA SER A 55 -6.93 12.44 -3.68
C SER A 55 -7.07 12.95 -5.12
N HIS A 56 -7.99 12.36 -5.88
CA HIS A 56 -8.36 12.82 -7.22
C HIS A 56 -9.81 12.47 -7.53
N TYR A 57 -10.13 11.20 -7.74
CA TYR A 57 -11.47 10.75 -8.10
C TYR A 57 -12.42 10.87 -6.91
N LEU A 58 -13.52 11.61 -7.09
CA LEU A 58 -14.48 11.95 -6.04
C LEU A 58 -13.79 12.49 -4.77
N ALA A 59 -12.78 13.36 -4.98
CA ALA A 59 -11.89 13.86 -3.95
C ALA A 59 -12.63 14.48 -2.77
N GLU A 60 -13.70 15.25 -3.05
CA GLU A 60 -14.49 15.95 -2.02
C GLU A 60 -15.09 14.96 -0.99
N LEU A 61 -15.53 13.79 -1.44
CA LEU A 61 -16.09 12.77 -0.54
C LEU A 61 -14.99 12.16 0.36
N LEU A 62 -13.83 11.85 -0.23
CA LEU A 62 -12.70 11.32 0.51
C LEU A 62 -12.17 12.35 1.52
N GLU A 63 -11.97 13.58 1.10
CA GLU A 63 -11.47 14.68 1.92
C GLU A 63 -12.45 15.02 3.07
N ALA A 64 -13.76 15.01 2.80
CA ALA A 64 -14.79 15.19 3.82
C ALA A 64 -14.73 14.10 4.89
N HIS A 65 -14.60 12.81 4.49
CA HIS A 65 -14.45 11.70 5.41
C HIS A 65 -13.18 11.85 6.28
N LEU A 66 -12.05 12.20 5.66
CA LEU A 66 -10.78 12.35 6.35
C LEU A 66 -10.74 13.56 7.31
N SER A 67 -11.49 14.64 6.99
CA SER A 67 -11.51 15.86 7.78
C SER A 67 -12.12 15.71 9.17
N VAL A 68 -13.01 14.74 9.36
CA VAL A 68 -13.66 14.45 10.65
C VAL A 68 -12.91 13.42 11.50
N ARG A 69 -11.84 12.84 10.96
CA ARG A 69 -11.00 11.89 11.70
C ARG A 69 -10.15 12.62 12.74
N THR A 70 -10.31 12.24 14.01
CA THR A 70 -9.56 12.82 15.14
C THR A 70 -8.44 11.94 15.67
N SER A 71 -8.46 10.63 15.29
CA SER A 71 -7.42 9.68 15.69
C SER A 71 -6.17 9.83 14.79
N LYS A 72 -5.03 9.37 15.32
CA LYS A 72 -3.78 9.28 14.53
C LYS A 72 -3.94 8.32 13.34
N PRO A 73 -3.10 8.50 12.31
CA PRO A 73 -2.17 9.61 12.08
C PRO A 73 -2.90 10.91 11.70
N LYS A 74 -2.25 12.07 11.91
CA LYS A 74 -2.72 13.36 11.37
C LYS A 74 -2.70 13.30 9.85
N ILE A 75 -3.80 13.68 9.21
CA ILE A 75 -3.96 13.62 7.76
C ILE A 75 -3.48 14.91 7.09
N ILE A 76 -2.72 14.75 6.01
CA ILE A 76 -2.30 15.81 5.10
C ILE A 76 -2.78 15.42 3.69
N ILE A 77 -3.59 16.24 3.04
CA ILE A 77 -4.11 15.96 1.69
C ILE A 77 -3.10 16.39 0.63
N SER A 78 -2.84 15.50 -0.34
CA SER A 78 -2.11 15.78 -1.56
C SER A 78 -3.06 15.63 -2.76
N ARG A 79 -3.80 16.69 -3.08
CA ARG A 79 -4.78 16.67 -4.18
C ARG A 79 -4.07 16.68 -5.52
N GLU A 80 -4.50 15.79 -6.42
CA GLU A 80 -3.99 15.65 -7.78
C GLU A 80 -5.00 16.26 -8.77
N ASN A 81 -4.52 17.08 -9.71
CA ASN A 81 -5.36 17.66 -10.76
C ASN A 81 -5.69 16.63 -11.87
N ALA A 82 -4.85 15.61 -12.03
CA ALA A 82 -5.03 14.48 -12.92
C ALA A 82 -4.52 13.23 -12.22
N VAL A 83 -4.99 12.05 -12.62
CA VAL A 83 -4.47 10.78 -12.07
C VAL A 83 -3.00 10.61 -12.48
N LEU A 84 -2.12 10.51 -11.50
CA LEU A 84 -0.67 10.44 -11.69
C LEU A 84 -0.11 9.02 -11.60
N GLU A 85 -0.94 8.02 -11.41
CA GLU A 85 -0.55 6.66 -11.07
C GLU A 85 0.29 6.60 -9.77
N THR A 86 0.87 5.43 -9.46
CA THR A 86 1.54 5.24 -8.16
C THR A 86 2.83 6.03 -8.03
N GLY A 87 3.68 6.03 -9.05
CA GLY A 87 4.96 6.75 -9.03
C GLY A 87 4.78 8.26 -9.08
N GLY A 88 3.98 8.76 -10.02
CA GLY A 88 3.71 10.19 -10.15
C GLY A 88 2.97 10.77 -8.95
N GLY A 89 2.04 10.03 -8.35
CA GLY A 89 1.33 10.45 -7.13
C GLY A 89 2.27 10.64 -5.94
N ILE A 90 3.20 9.71 -5.72
CA ILE A 90 4.22 9.86 -4.67
C ILE A 90 5.16 11.02 -5.01
N LYS A 91 5.65 11.11 -6.26
CA LYS A 91 6.52 12.21 -6.70
C LYS A 91 5.89 13.59 -6.44
N ASN A 92 4.60 13.75 -6.74
CA ASN A 92 3.85 14.99 -6.51
C ASN A 92 3.79 15.36 -5.02
N ALA A 93 3.76 14.35 -4.14
CA ALA A 93 3.68 14.53 -2.69
C ALA A 93 5.04 14.68 -2.00
N LEU A 94 6.19 14.43 -2.67
CA LEU A 94 7.52 14.41 -2.03
C LEU A 94 7.86 15.68 -1.27
N LYS A 95 7.37 16.85 -1.72
CA LYS A 95 7.55 18.13 -1.01
C LYS A 95 6.93 18.18 0.41
N LEU A 96 6.09 17.22 0.76
CA LEU A 96 5.45 17.07 2.08
C LEU A 96 6.25 16.13 2.99
N PHE A 97 7.30 15.50 2.45
CA PHE A 97 8.20 14.62 3.16
C PHE A 97 9.58 15.27 3.32
N ASP A 98 10.29 14.87 4.37
CA ASP A 98 11.69 15.20 4.55
C ASP A 98 12.55 14.29 3.65
N ASP A 99 13.86 14.54 3.57
CA ASP A 99 14.80 13.62 2.90
C ASP A 99 15.11 12.42 3.82
N ALA A 100 14.07 11.64 4.10
CA ALA A 100 14.11 10.48 4.99
C ALA A 100 13.11 9.42 4.51
N PRO A 101 13.34 8.13 4.80
CA PRO A 101 12.42 7.08 4.40
C PRO A 101 11.04 7.24 5.04
N PHE A 102 9.99 6.87 4.31
CA PHE A 102 8.60 6.90 4.74
C PHE A 102 7.85 5.64 4.31
N PHE A 103 6.79 5.29 5.04
CA PHE A 103 5.92 4.21 4.64
C PHE A 103 5.00 4.63 3.48
N VAL A 104 4.71 3.70 2.58
CA VAL A 104 3.66 3.85 1.56
C VAL A 104 2.71 2.67 1.69
N VAL A 105 1.40 2.94 1.71
CA VAL A 105 0.34 1.92 1.82
C VAL A 105 -0.72 2.19 0.77
N ASN A 106 -1.11 1.15 0.03
CA ASN A 106 -2.27 1.21 -0.84
C ASN A 106 -3.55 1.11 -0.01
N SER A 107 -4.54 1.96 -0.30
CA SER A 107 -5.82 2.00 0.44
C SER A 107 -6.80 0.87 0.09
N ASP A 108 -6.45 -0.03 -0.81
CA ASP A 108 -7.32 -1.14 -1.25
C ASP A 108 -6.86 -2.50 -0.72
N VAL A 109 -6.03 -2.50 0.31
CA VAL A 109 -5.55 -3.71 0.99
C VAL A 109 -5.80 -3.63 2.49
N ILE A 110 -6.02 -4.78 3.11
CA ILE A 110 -6.11 -4.93 4.56
C ILE A 110 -4.99 -5.87 4.99
N CYS A 111 -4.02 -5.34 5.73
CA CYS A 111 -2.94 -6.12 6.33
C CYS A 111 -3.26 -6.41 7.79
N ILE A 112 -3.27 -7.68 8.15
CA ILE A 112 -3.41 -8.15 9.52
C ILE A 112 -2.04 -8.60 10.00
N ASN A 113 -1.57 -8.06 11.10
CA ASN A 113 -0.27 -8.41 11.64
C ASN A 113 -0.18 -9.91 11.98
N GLY A 114 1.00 -10.49 11.73
CA GLY A 114 1.37 -11.82 12.19
C GLY A 114 1.92 -11.78 13.61
N LYS A 115 2.94 -12.59 13.86
CA LYS A 115 3.61 -12.67 15.18
C LYS A 115 4.27 -11.36 15.59
N THR A 116 4.76 -10.60 14.62
CA THR A 116 5.38 -9.28 14.81
C THR A 116 4.71 -8.28 13.87
N PRO A 117 4.41 -7.04 14.34
CA PRO A 117 3.82 -6.02 13.48
C PRO A 117 4.61 -5.80 12.18
N ALA A 118 3.92 -5.87 11.05
CA ALA A 118 4.55 -5.87 9.73
C ALA A 118 5.40 -4.63 9.45
N LEU A 119 4.91 -3.44 9.85
CA LEU A 119 5.66 -2.19 9.68
C LEU A 119 6.90 -2.12 10.57
N HIS A 120 6.88 -2.75 11.75
CA HIS A 120 8.07 -2.89 12.59
C HIS A 120 9.11 -3.81 11.92
N ARG A 121 8.68 -4.92 11.33
CA ARG A 121 9.57 -5.84 10.59
C ARG A 121 10.21 -5.15 9.38
N LEU A 122 9.42 -4.39 8.63
CA LEU A 122 9.97 -3.58 7.53
C LEU A 122 11.03 -2.60 8.04
N TRP A 123 10.74 -1.88 9.14
CA TRP A 123 11.70 -0.93 9.69
C TRP A 123 12.97 -1.60 10.21
N GLN A 124 12.85 -2.76 10.85
CA GLN A 124 14.01 -3.51 11.34
C GLN A 124 14.88 -4.08 10.21
N ALA A 125 14.29 -4.38 9.06
CA ALA A 125 14.99 -4.89 7.89
C ALA A 125 15.49 -3.77 6.94
N TRP A 126 15.13 -2.50 7.20
CA TRP A 126 15.57 -1.38 6.39
C TRP A 126 17.06 -1.10 6.60
N ASP A 127 17.81 -1.08 5.50
CA ASP A 127 19.20 -0.61 5.45
C ASP A 127 19.29 0.61 4.54
N ASP A 128 19.51 1.78 5.14
CA ASP A 128 19.53 3.05 4.42
C ASP A 128 20.71 3.19 3.44
N ALA A 129 21.81 2.48 3.66
CA ALA A 129 22.96 2.47 2.76
C ALA A 129 22.70 1.62 1.51
N GLU A 130 21.95 0.53 1.64
CA GLU A 130 21.78 -0.46 0.59
C GLU A 130 20.44 -0.36 -0.16
N MET A 131 19.42 0.30 0.43
CA MET A 131 18.05 0.25 -0.10
C MET A 131 17.50 1.63 -0.46
N ASP A 132 16.78 1.71 -1.57
CA ASP A 132 15.94 2.85 -1.94
C ASP A 132 14.46 2.53 -1.76
N ALA A 133 14.09 1.23 -1.76
CA ALA A 133 12.78 0.74 -1.40
C ALA A 133 12.87 -0.63 -0.69
N LEU A 134 11.91 -0.92 0.21
CA LEU A 134 11.75 -2.21 0.86
C LEU A 134 10.28 -2.62 0.81
N LEU A 135 9.98 -3.69 0.08
CA LEU A 135 8.64 -4.17 -0.21
C LEU A 135 8.17 -5.18 0.84
N LEU A 136 6.91 -5.09 1.27
CA LEU A 136 6.24 -6.18 1.96
C LEU A 136 5.62 -7.11 0.90
N LEU A 137 6.05 -8.35 0.86
CA LEU A 137 5.53 -9.38 -0.04
C LEU A 137 4.66 -10.37 0.74
N HIS A 138 3.73 -11.01 0.07
CA HIS A 138 2.90 -12.08 0.65
C HIS A 138 2.90 -13.30 -0.29
N LYS A 139 2.73 -14.49 0.27
CA LYS A 139 2.58 -15.69 -0.54
C LYS A 139 1.27 -15.66 -1.30
N VAL A 140 1.31 -15.97 -2.59
CA VAL A 140 0.13 -16.00 -3.45
C VAL A 140 -0.88 -17.04 -2.96
N GLU A 141 -0.40 -18.21 -2.48
CA GLU A 141 -1.23 -19.30 -1.99
C GLU A 141 -2.08 -18.94 -0.75
N ASP A 142 -1.60 -18.00 0.08
CA ASP A 142 -2.26 -17.56 1.32
C ASP A 142 -3.03 -16.23 1.13
N ALA A 143 -2.96 -15.61 -0.05
CA ALA A 143 -3.55 -14.31 -0.33
C ALA A 143 -5.08 -14.40 -0.46
N VAL A 144 -5.80 -13.52 0.23
CA VAL A 144 -7.27 -13.43 0.16
C VAL A 144 -7.68 -12.35 -0.84
N GLY A 145 -8.56 -12.69 -1.79
CA GLY A 145 -9.06 -11.72 -2.78
C GLY A 145 -8.06 -11.40 -3.90
N TYR A 146 -7.04 -12.25 -4.11
CA TYR A 146 -6.04 -12.07 -5.15
C TYR A 146 -5.99 -13.29 -6.09
N GLU A 147 -6.26 -13.08 -7.36
CA GLU A 147 -6.24 -14.12 -8.41
C GLU A 147 -5.11 -13.91 -9.43
N GLY A 148 -4.11 -13.10 -9.07
CA GLY A 148 -2.99 -12.78 -9.97
C GLY A 148 -1.90 -13.85 -9.97
N ARG A 149 -0.89 -13.63 -10.80
CA ARG A 149 0.24 -14.54 -10.98
C ARG A 149 1.44 -14.24 -10.06
N GLY A 150 1.24 -13.47 -8.99
CA GLY A 150 2.34 -12.96 -8.18
C GLY A 150 3.20 -11.92 -8.93
N ASP A 151 4.23 -11.45 -8.31
CA ASP A 151 5.11 -10.40 -8.83
C ASP A 151 6.59 -10.74 -8.75
N PHE A 152 7.01 -11.46 -7.70
CA PHE A 152 8.41 -11.63 -7.33
C PHE A 152 8.78 -13.05 -6.93
N PHE A 153 10.03 -13.37 -7.21
CA PHE A 153 10.79 -14.45 -6.61
C PHE A 153 11.83 -13.85 -5.68
N VAL A 154 12.12 -14.53 -4.58
CA VAL A 154 13.25 -14.22 -3.67
C VAL A 154 14.17 -15.44 -3.69
N GLY A 155 15.42 -15.25 -4.09
CA GLY A 155 16.44 -16.28 -4.07
C GLY A 155 16.89 -16.64 -2.64
N ASP A 156 17.64 -17.72 -2.49
CA ASP A 156 18.22 -18.14 -1.20
C ASP A 156 19.20 -17.09 -0.65
N ASP A 157 19.79 -16.28 -1.55
CA ASP A 157 20.66 -15.14 -1.25
C ASP A 157 19.89 -13.86 -0.87
N GLY A 158 18.54 -13.91 -0.85
CA GLY A 158 17.68 -12.77 -0.60
C GLY A 158 17.49 -11.83 -1.81
N VAL A 159 18.10 -12.14 -2.95
CA VAL A 159 17.98 -11.31 -4.16
C VAL A 159 16.57 -11.38 -4.74
N LEU A 160 16.00 -10.20 -4.96
CA LEU A 160 14.67 -10.04 -5.52
C LEU A 160 14.72 -10.13 -7.06
N ARG A 161 13.87 -10.98 -7.65
CA ARG A 161 13.68 -11.08 -9.10
C ARG A 161 12.20 -10.90 -9.45
N ARG A 162 11.92 -10.05 -10.40
CA ARG A 162 10.55 -9.93 -10.93
C ARG A 162 10.23 -11.11 -11.87
N ARG A 163 8.96 -11.52 -11.87
CA ARG A 163 8.47 -12.47 -12.85
C ARG A 163 8.45 -11.84 -14.26
N THR A 164 8.64 -12.65 -15.27
CA THR A 164 8.32 -12.30 -16.66
C THR A 164 6.81 -12.41 -16.92
N GLN A 165 6.35 -12.02 -18.10
CA GLN A 165 4.92 -12.14 -18.46
C GLN A 165 4.42 -13.59 -18.48
N GLN A 166 5.29 -14.54 -18.77
CA GLN A 166 4.96 -15.96 -18.90
C GLN A 166 5.02 -16.72 -17.57
N GLU A 167 5.73 -16.19 -16.59
CA GLU A 167 5.91 -16.84 -15.28
C GLU A 167 4.76 -16.61 -14.33
N THR A 168 4.62 -17.49 -13.35
CA THR A 168 3.86 -17.30 -12.12
C THR A 168 4.85 -17.28 -10.96
N ALA A 169 4.86 -16.21 -10.18
CA ALA A 169 5.73 -16.05 -9.03
C ALA A 169 5.01 -16.42 -7.73
N PRO A 170 5.71 -16.96 -6.73
CA PRO A 170 5.11 -17.37 -5.47
C PRO A 170 4.73 -16.21 -4.56
N LEU A 171 5.28 -15.00 -4.81
CA LEU A 171 5.11 -13.84 -3.95
C LEU A 171 4.47 -12.69 -4.71
N VAL A 172 3.51 -12.02 -4.07
CA VAL A 172 2.83 -10.82 -4.55
C VAL A 172 3.23 -9.61 -3.71
N PHE A 173 3.35 -8.44 -4.33
CA PHE A 173 3.54 -7.17 -3.61
C PHE A 173 2.23 -6.75 -2.93
N THR A 174 2.28 -6.57 -1.63
CA THR A 174 1.10 -6.28 -0.80
C THR A 174 0.55 -4.86 -0.96
N GLY A 175 1.28 -3.95 -1.60
CA GLY A 175 0.96 -2.52 -1.57
C GLY A 175 1.47 -1.79 -0.32
N VAL A 176 2.27 -2.46 0.53
CA VAL A 176 2.90 -1.88 1.72
C VAL A 176 4.42 -1.90 1.56
N GLN A 177 5.08 -0.78 1.85
CA GLN A 177 6.52 -0.64 1.65
C GLN A 177 7.13 0.53 2.42
N ILE A 178 8.46 0.56 2.49
CA ILE A 178 9.27 1.73 2.80
C ILE A 178 9.87 2.26 1.50
N ILE A 179 9.88 3.58 1.31
CA ILE A 179 10.55 4.26 0.21
C ILE A 179 11.39 5.40 0.77
N HIS A 180 12.60 5.58 0.22
CA HIS A 180 13.39 6.78 0.41
C HIS A 180 13.16 7.76 -0.75
N PRO A 181 13.05 9.09 -0.54
CA PRO A 181 12.89 10.08 -1.61
C PRO A 181 13.92 9.97 -2.74
N ARG A 182 15.15 9.53 -2.47
CA ARG A 182 16.20 9.32 -3.48
C ARG A 182 15.82 8.33 -4.60
N LEU A 183 14.84 7.41 -4.37
CA LEU A 183 14.31 6.55 -5.40
C LEU A 183 13.77 7.34 -6.61
N PHE A 184 13.33 8.58 -6.38
CA PHE A 184 12.74 9.45 -7.41
C PHE A 184 13.78 10.31 -8.15
N THR A 185 15.08 10.19 -7.84
CA THR A 185 16.14 10.83 -8.62
C THR A 185 16.05 10.33 -10.07
N ASP A 186 15.99 11.26 -11.03
CA ASP A 186 15.78 10.97 -12.46
C ASP A 186 14.51 10.18 -12.78
N SER A 187 13.47 10.32 -11.98
CA SER A 187 12.15 9.74 -12.27
C SER A 187 11.44 10.51 -13.37
N PRO A 188 10.55 9.87 -14.15
CA PRO A 188 9.71 10.56 -15.12
C PRO A 188 8.86 11.67 -14.50
N ASP A 189 8.43 12.62 -15.32
CA ASP A 189 7.40 13.61 -14.95
C ASP A 189 6.01 13.10 -15.31
N GLY A 190 4.98 13.65 -14.63
CA GLY A 190 3.59 13.31 -14.87
C GLY A 190 3.18 11.93 -14.33
N ALA A 191 2.31 11.25 -15.06
CA ALA A 191 1.75 9.97 -14.65
C ALA A 191 2.70 8.80 -15.02
N PHE A 192 3.12 8.04 -14.00
CA PHE A 192 3.88 6.81 -14.20
C PHE A 192 3.71 5.82 -13.04
N SER A 193 3.81 4.54 -13.35
CA SER A 193 3.80 3.47 -12.35
C SER A 193 5.12 3.42 -11.58
N LEU A 194 5.04 3.24 -10.27
CA LEU A 194 6.21 3.06 -9.39
C LEU A 194 7.09 1.87 -9.82
N ASN A 195 6.51 0.90 -10.52
CA ASN A 195 7.24 -0.23 -11.12
C ASN A 195 8.37 0.20 -12.07
N VAL A 196 8.27 1.39 -12.69
CA VAL A 196 9.32 1.95 -13.55
C VAL A 196 10.60 2.15 -12.74
N LEU A 197 10.48 2.66 -11.52
CA LEU A 197 11.62 2.94 -10.64
C LEU A 197 12.21 1.64 -10.07
N TYR A 198 11.39 0.68 -9.67
CA TYR A 198 11.88 -0.63 -9.21
C TYR A 198 12.67 -1.35 -10.31
N ASN A 199 12.14 -1.34 -11.54
CA ASN A 199 12.81 -2.00 -12.67
C ASN A 199 14.15 -1.33 -13.04
N LYS A 200 14.25 0.00 -12.82
CA LYS A 200 15.47 0.76 -13.11
C LYS A 200 16.62 0.34 -12.19
N ASN A 201 16.34 0.05 -10.93
CA ASN A 201 17.36 -0.27 -9.93
C ASN A 201 16.91 -1.36 -8.93
N LEU A 202 16.59 -2.54 -9.46
CA LEU A 202 16.07 -3.64 -8.63
C LEU A 202 17.06 -4.11 -7.56
N ALA A 203 18.36 -3.92 -7.79
CA ALA A 203 19.41 -4.26 -6.83
C ALA A 203 19.33 -3.46 -5.51
N ARG A 204 18.66 -2.30 -5.52
CA ARG A 204 18.43 -1.45 -4.31
C ARG A 204 16.99 -1.57 -3.78
N VAL A 205 16.26 -2.61 -4.23
CA VAL A 205 14.90 -2.92 -3.74
C VAL A 205 14.99 -4.20 -2.92
N GLY A 206 14.77 -4.08 -1.60
CA GLY A 206 14.68 -5.22 -0.70
C GLY A 206 13.25 -5.75 -0.57
N ALA A 207 13.11 -6.87 0.11
CA ALA A 207 11.80 -7.46 0.41
C ALA A 207 11.76 -8.14 1.78
N VAL A 208 10.57 -8.10 2.41
CA VAL A 208 10.22 -8.87 3.61
C VAL A 208 8.95 -9.64 3.31
N VAL A 209 8.93 -10.93 3.61
CA VAL A 209 7.71 -11.74 3.43
C VAL A 209 6.82 -11.59 4.65
N HIS A 210 5.57 -11.18 4.45
CA HIS A 210 4.55 -11.02 5.49
C HIS A 210 4.14 -12.38 6.07
N ASP A 211 4.04 -12.46 7.39
CA ASP A 211 3.68 -13.66 8.14
C ASP A 211 2.27 -13.60 8.76
N GLY A 212 1.54 -12.53 8.49
CA GLY A 212 0.14 -12.36 8.85
C GLY A 212 -0.79 -12.58 7.65
N ALA A 213 -2.02 -12.11 7.73
CA ALA A 213 -2.95 -12.18 6.61
C ALA A 213 -2.92 -10.90 5.76
N TRP A 214 -3.10 -11.09 4.46
CA TRP A 214 -3.23 -10.00 3.50
C TRP A 214 -4.48 -10.20 2.65
N LEU A 215 -5.36 -9.20 2.68
CA LEU A 215 -6.63 -9.20 1.97
C LEU A 215 -6.62 -8.09 0.92
N HIS A 216 -6.79 -8.47 -0.34
CA HIS A 216 -6.83 -7.55 -1.47
C HIS A 216 -8.29 -7.29 -1.87
N VAL A 217 -8.73 -6.06 -1.72
CA VAL A 217 -10.09 -5.62 -2.11
C VAL A 217 -10.02 -4.93 -3.47
N GLY A 218 -9.60 -5.69 -4.47
CA GLY A 218 -9.42 -5.19 -5.83
C GLY A 218 -10.72 -4.97 -6.61
N ASP A 219 -11.72 -5.80 -6.34
CA ASP A 219 -13.03 -5.88 -6.98
C ASP A 219 -14.10 -6.40 -6.01
N GLN A 220 -15.32 -6.65 -6.48
CA GLN A 220 -16.44 -7.11 -5.65
C GLN A 220 -16.23 -8.53 -5.09
N THR A 221 -15.54 -9.40 -5.82
CA THR A 221 -15.20 -10.75 -5.35
C THR A 221 -14.22 -10.66 -4.19
N GLY A 222 -13.16 -9.89 -4.33
CA GLY A 222 -12.19 -9.62 -3.26
C GLY A 222 -12.82 -8.97 -2.03
N LEU A 223 -13.80 -8.08 -2.22
CA LEU A 223 -14.58 -7.50 -1.11
C LEU A 223 -15.32 -8.60 -0.33
N THR A 224 -16.06 -9.47 -1.02
CA THR A 224 -16.80 -10.55 -0.37
C THR A 224 -15.87 -11.54 0.34
N GLN A 225 -14.75 -11.88 -0.26
CA GLN A 225 -13.75 -12.78 0.33
C GLN A 225 -13.11 -12.16 1.57
N ALA A 226 -12.77 -10.88 1.54
CA ALA A 226 -12.21 -10.14 2.67
C ALA A 226 -13.21 -10.10 3.85
N GLU A 227 -14.49 -9.80 3.58
CA GLU A 227 -15.53 -9.80 4.62
C GLU A 227 -15.72 -11.17 5.27
N ASN A 228 -15.75 -12.23 4.46
CA ASN A 228 -15.90 -13.60 4.95
C ASN A 228 -14.70 -14.01 5.81
N TRP A 229 -13.48 -13.70 5.35
CA TRP A 229 -12.27 -13.98 6.10
C TRP A 229 -12.28 -13.27 7.47
N LEU A 230 -12.61 -11.98 7.49
CA LEU A 230 -12.66 -11.18 8.72
C LEU A 230 -13.74 -11.68 9.68
N LYS A 231 -14.92 -12.10 9.19
CA LYS A 231 -15.99 -12.69 10.04
C LYS A 231 -15.53 -13.97 10.71
N THR A 232 -14.86 -14.85 9.95
CA THR A 232 -14.40 -16.16 10.44
C THR A 232 -13.24 -16.02 11.44
N ASN A 233 -12.35 -15.04 11.24
CA ASN A 233 -11.13 -14.87 12.03
C ASN A 233 -11.23 -13.79 13.12
N LYS A 234 -12.44 -13.24 13.39
CA LYS A 234 -12.65 -12.21 14.43
C LYS A 234 -12.14 -12.60 15.82
N ASN A 235 -12.18 -13.89 16.15
CA ASN A 235 -11.78 -14.39 17.47
C ASN A 235 -10.28 -14.73 17.60
N SER A 236 -9.50 -14.57 16.53
CA SER A 236 -8.05 -14.85 16.54
C SER A 236 -7.19 -13.58 16.77
N GLN A 237 -7.85 -12.44 17.00
CA GLN A 237 -7.21 -11.12 17.16
C GLN A 237 -7.41 -10.48 18.55
N LEU A 238 -7.96 -11.28 19.51
CA LEU A 238 -8.08 -10.87 20.92
C LEU A 238 -6.96 -11.45 21.78
#